data_b3db4a049a0623606814bcf1d13163e9
#
_entry.id   b3db4a049a0623606814bcf1d13163e9
#
_cell.length_a   1.000
_cell.length_b   1.000
_cell.length_c   1.000
_cell.angle_alpha   90.00
_cell.angle_beta   90.00
_cell.angle_gamma   90.00
#
_symmetry.space_group_name_H-M   'P 1'
#
loop_
_entity.id
_entity.type
_entity.pdbx_description
1 polymer ?
#
loop_
_entity_poly.entity_id
_entity_poly.type
_entity_poly.pdbx_seq_one_letter_code
_entity_poly.pdbx_strand_id
1 'polypeptide(L)'
;WGLLFCIGTFSQMEGGARNIFDAIEYFGPRKKLVYAHMRDVQGTVPRFRECFLGEGNFNPFEVVYKLMHSGFDGFLVSDHVSGIEGDREWGHKVRYADTAYIKGLMEAIEKMEAMKQA
;
A
#
# COMPACT_ATOMS: atom_id res chain seq x y z
N TRP A 1 -8.85 -1.82 19.89
CA TRP A 1 -8.40 -2.72 18.84
C TRP A 1 -8.32 -2.00 17.50
N GLY A 2 -7.48 -2.51 16.61
CA GLY A 2 -7.32 -1.99 15.27
C GLY A 2 -6.89 -3.09 14.31
N LEU A 3 -6.92 -2.78 13.03
CA LEU A 3 -6.58 -3.70 11.95
C LEU A 3 -5.17 -3.42 11.45
N LEU A 4 -4.36 -4.47 11.37
CA LEU A 4 -3.19 -4.49 10.51
C LEU A 4 -3.70 -4.72 9.10
N PHE A 5 -3.58 -3.72 8.25
CA PHE A 5 -4.16 -3.71 6.93
C PHE A 5 -3.12 -4.09 5.87
N CYS A 6 -3.10 -5.34 5.46
CA CYS A 6 -2.24 -5.76 4.35
C CYS A 6 -2.96 -5.51 3.03
N ILE A 7 -2.53 -4.49 2.31
CA ILE A 7 -3.14 -4.06 1.05
C ILE A 7 -3.08 -5.16 0.01
N GLY A 8 -1.94 -5.85 -0.07
CA GLY A 8 -1.80 -7.00 -0.97
C GLY A 8 -2.77 -8.13 -0.67
N THR A 9 -2.99 -8.43 0.60
CA THR A 9 -3.94 -9.48 1.01
C THR A 9 -5.37 -9.12 0.58
N PHE A 10 -5.78 -7.87 0.77
CA PHE A 10 -7.10 -7.43 0.33
C PHE A 10 -7.23 -7.45 -1.19
N SER A 11 -6.18 -7.07 -1.91
CA SER A 11 -6.21 -7.07 -3.37
C SER A 11 -6.21 -8.47 -4.01
N GLN A 12 -5.66 -9.47 -3.29
CA GLN A 12 -5.64 -10.85 -3.80
C GLN A 12 -6.93 -11.62 -3.56
N MET A 13 -7.83 -11.11 -2.72
CA MET A 13 -9.14 -11.71 -2.51
C MET A 13 -10.00 -11.55 -3.77
N GLU A 14 -11.03 -12.36 -3.90
CA GLU A 14 -12.04 -12.21 -4.94
C GLU A 14 -12.58 -10.76 -4.94
N GLY A 15 -12.63 -10.13 -6.09
CA GLY A 15 -12.98 -8.71 -6.22
C GLY A 15 -11.78 -7.80 -6.44
N GLY A 16 -10.57 -8.26 -6.16
CA GLY A 16 -9.34 -7.54 -6.49
C GLY A 16 -9.14 -6.25 -5.71
N ALA A 17 -8.60 -5.23 -6.37
CA ALA A 17 -8.26 -3.94 -5.76
C ALA A 17 -9.44 -3.21 -5.11
N ARG A 18 -10.66 -3.47 -5.55
CA ARG A 18 -11.86 -2.87 -4.95
C ARG A 18 -11.93 -3.13 -3.45
N ASN A 19 -11.52 -4.31 -3.01
CA ASN A 19 -11.51 -4.66 -1.59
C ASN A 19 -10.65 -3.71 -0.75
N ILE A 20 -9.58 -3.17 -1.33
CA ILE A 20 -8.73 -2.20 -0.65
C ILE A 20 -9.52 -0.93 -0.34
N PHE A 21 -10.19 -0.38 -1.35
CA PHE A 21 -10.91 0.88 -1.23
C PHE A 21 -12.13 0.75 -0.33
N ASP A 22 -12.86 -0.35 -0.44
CA ASP A 22 -13.99 -0.65 0.44
C ASP A 22 -13.54 -0.72 1.91
N ALA A 23 -12.38 -1.35 2.18
CA ALA A 23 -11.82 -1.43 3.52
C ALA A 23 -11.37 -0.06 4.05
N ILE A 24 -10.70 0.74 3.21
CA ILE A 24 -10.27 2.09 3.60
C ILE A 24 -11.49 2.95 3.93
N GLU A 25 -12.51 2.92 3.10
CA GLU A 25 -13.73 3.69 3.27
C GLU A 25 -14.48 3.30 4.55
N TYR A 26 -14.51 2.00 4.86
CA TYR A 26 -15.20 1.50 6.06
C TYR A 26 -14.41 1.73 7.33
N PHE A 27 -13.15 1.29 7.36
CA PHE A 27 -12.33 1.28 8.58
C PHE A 27 -11.59 2.59 8.83
N GLY A 28 -11.26 3.34 7.79
CA GLY A 28 -10.50 4.58 7.91
C GLY A 28 -11.17 5.62 8.81
N PRO A 29 -12.41 6.05 8.51
CA PRO A 29 -13.11 7.04 9.33
C PRO A 29 -13.38 6.56 10.76
N ARG A 30 -13.42 5.25 10.97
CA ARG A 30 -13.59 4.63 12.28
C ARG A 30 -12.31 4.50 13.09
N LYS A 31 -11.20 5.00 12.54
CA LYS A 31 -9.88 4.94 13.18
C LYS A 31 -9.44 3.52 13.54
N LYS A 32 -9.78 2.56 12.68
CA LYS A 32 -9.47 1.15 12.90
C LYS A 32 -8.30 0.64 12.08
N LEU A 33 -7.80 1.43 11.12
CA LEU A 33 -6.56 1.11 10.40
C LEU A 33 -5.39 1.69 11.19
N VAL A 34 -4.58 0.82 11.80
CA VAL A 34 -3.49 1.26 12.67
C VAL A 34 -2.10 0.99 12.10
N TYR A 35 -2.02 0.09 11.13
CA TYR A 35 -0.77 -0.33 10.53
C TYR A 35 -1.08 -0.90 9.14
N ALA A 36 -0.36 -0.49 8.11
CA ALA A 36 -0.62 -0.94 6.76
C ALA A 36 0.62 -1.48 6.07
N HIS A 37 0.46 -2.60 5.38
CA HIS A 37 1.48 -3.21 4.52
C HIS A 37 1.22 -2.82 3.07
N MET A 38 2.16 -2.13 2.45
CA MET A 38 2.16 -1.81 1.02
C MET A 38 2.81 -2.95 0.24
N ARG A 39 2.07 -4.02 0.11
CA ARG A 39 2.44 -5.21 -0.66
C ARG A 39 1.59 -5.26 -1.93
N ASP A 40 2.18 -5.66 -3.04
CA ASP A 40 1.46 -5.76 -4.31
C ASP A 40 1.52 -7.17 -4.89
N VAL A 41 0.45 -7.55 -5.56
CA VAL A 41 0.32 -8.84 -6.22
C VAL A 41 -0.39 -8.66 -7.55
N GLN A 42 -0.14 -9.59 -8.46
CA GLN A 42 -0.88 -9.70 -9.72
C GLN A 42 -1.85 -10.87 -9.64
N GLY A 43 -3.11 -10.62 -9.96
CA GLY A 43 -4.16 -11.64 -9.93
C GLY A 43 -4.85 -11.78 -8.58
N THR A 44 -5.75 -12.73 -8.49
CA THR A 44 -6.55 -13.02 -7.30
C THR A 44 -6.57 -14.51 -7.02
N VAL A 45 -6.95 -14.87 -5.78
CA VAL A 45 -7.12 -16.28 -5.43
C VAL A 45 -8.03 -17.00 -6.44
N PRO A 46 -7.75 -18.22 -6.83
CA PRO A 46 -6.64 -19.09 -6.39
C PRO A 46 -5.33 -18.90 -7.18
N ARG A 47 -5.25 -17.91 -8.07
CA ARG A 47 -4.10 -17.70 -8.96
C ARG A 47 -3.60 -16.26 -8.84
N PHE A 48 -2.62 -16.06 -8.01
CA PHE A 48 -1.93 -14.77 -7.90
C PHE A 48 -0.42 -14.98 -7.72
N ARG A 49 0.34 -13.94 -7.95
CA ARG A 49 1.79 -13.94 -7.71
C ARG A 49 2.23 -12.61 -7.13
N GLU A 50 3.29 -12.65 -6.33
CA GLU A 50 3.95 -11.44 -5.83
C GLU A 50 4.57 -10.66 -6.98
N CYS A 51 4.60 -9.33 -6.85
CA CYS A 51 5.26 -8.45 -7.81
C CYS A 51 5.85 -7.24 -7.09
N PHE A 52 6.59 -6.42 -7.82
CA PHE A 52 7.07 -5.16 -7.27
C PHE A 52 5.92 -4.18 -7.09
N LEU A 53 6.06 -3.31 -6.09
CA LEU A 53 5.07 -2.29 -5.80
C LEU A 53 4.81 -1.40 -7.04
N GLY A 54 3.56 -1.31 -7.44
CA GLY A 54 3.13 -0.57 -8.62
C GLY A 54 2.96 -1.41 -9.88
N GLU A 55 3.32 -2.68 -9.85
CA GLU A 55 3.20 -3.59 -10.99
C GLU A 55 2.02 -4.57 -10.88
N GLY A 56 1.22 -4.43 -9.85
CA GLY A 56 0.16 -5.39 -9.53
C GLY A 56 -1.26 -4.85 -9.71
N ASN A 57 -2.12 -5.27 -8.78
CA ASN A 57 -3.56 -5.08 -8.88
C ASN A 57 -4.04 -3.65 -8.64
N PHE A 58 -3.24 -2.80 -8.02
CA PHE A 58 -3.69 -1.48 -7.61
C PHE A 58 -2.69 -0.38 -7.98
N ASN A 59 -3.19 0.84 -8.02
CA ASN A 59 -2.36 2.04 -8.20
C ASN A 59 -1.88 2.52 -6.81
N PRO A 60 -0.58 2.46 -6.51
CA PRO A 60 -0.07 2.87 -5.21
C PRO A 60 -0.36 4.33 -4.85
N PHE A 61 -0.34 5.23 -5.83
CA PHE A 61 -0.71 6.63 -5.61
C PHE A 61 -2.13 6.75 -5.06
N GLU A 62 -3.08 6.07 -5.70
CA GLU A 62 -4.48 6.11 -5.32
C GLU A 62 -4.69 5.56 -3.90
N VAL A 63 -4.03 4.46 -3.58
CA VAL A 63 -4.11 3.84 -2.25
C VAL A 63 -3.55 4.77 -1.17
N VAL A 64 -2.35 5.33 -1.38
CA VAL A 64 -1.75 6.27 -0.43
C VAL A 64 -2.61 7.52 -0.27
N TYR A 65 -3.11 8.05 -1.38
CA TYR A 65 -4.03 9.21 -1.36
C TYR A 65 -5.26 8.93 -0.50
N LYS A 66 -5.92 7.81 -0.73
CA LYS A 66 -7.12 7.42 0.03
C LYS A 66 -6.81 7.19 1.51
N LEU A 67 -5.70 6.54 1.83
CA LEU A 67 -5.27 6.36 3.21
C LEU A 67 -5.05 7.69 3.91
N MET A 68 -4.32 8.61 3.29
CA MET A 68 -4.03 9.93 3.87
C MET A 68 -5.31 10.75 4.12
N HIS A 69 -6.33 10.57 3.29
CA HIS A 69 -7.60 11.29 3.41
C HIS A 69 -8.66 10.54 4.22
N SER A 70 -8.35 9.33 4.69
CA SER A 70 -9.28 8.53 5.51
C SER A 70 -9.18 8.81 7.00
N GLY A 71 -8.19 9.59 7.42
CA GLY A 71 -7.85 9.78 8.81
C GLY A 71 -6.84 8.76 9.34
N PHE A 72 -6.24 7.96 8.47
CA PHE A 72 -5.16 7.04 8.85
C PHE A 72 -3.94 7.83 9.33
N ASP A 73 -3.42 7.49 10.49
CA ASP A 73 -2.26 8.10 11.12
C ASP A 73 -1.23 7.09 11.63
N GLY A 74 -1.34 5.86 11.15
CA GLY A 74 -0.46 4.75 11.52
C GLY A 74 0.78 4.63 10.65
N PHE A 75 1.42 3.48 10.71
CA PHE A 75 2.63 3.18 9.94
C PHE A 75 2.29 2.56 8.60
N LEU A 76 2.98 3.04 7.56
CA LEU A 76 3.00 2.47 6.22
C LEU A 76 4.36 1.83 5.99
N VAL A 77 4.40 0.53 5.75
CA VAL A 77 5.65 -0.20 5.51
C VAL A 77 5.47 -1.19 4.38
N SER A 78 6.59 -1.63 3.79
CA SER A 78 6.57 -2.84 2.96
C SER A 78 6.32 -4.06 3.85
N ASP A 79 5.71 -5.07 3.30
CA ASP A 79 5.59 -6.40 3.91
C ASP A 79 6.79 -7.24 3.44
N HIS A 80 6.59 -8.48 3.02
CA HIS A 80 7.63 -9.17 2.26
C HIS A 80 7.69 -8.61 0.84
N VAL A 81 8.85 -8.72 0.22
CA VAL A 81 9.14 -8.12 -1.08
C VAL A 81 9.65 -9.15 -2.06
N SER A 82 9.50 -8.87 -3.35
CA SER A 82 10.07 -9.70 -4.40
C SER A 82 11.59 -9.68 -4.34
N GLY A 83 12.22 -10.81 -4.63
CA GLY A 83 13.68 -10.90 -4.67
C GLY A 83 14.25 -10.26 -5.92
N ILE A 84 15.45 -9.71 -5.79
CA ILE A 84 16.27 -9.25 -6.91
C ILE A 84 17.67 -9.83 -6.79
N GLU A 85 18.36 -9.93 -7.91
CA GLU A 85 19.73 -10.40 -7.92
C GLU A 85 20.64 -9.51 -7.06
N GLY A 86 21.47 -10.14 -6.24
CA GLY A 86 22.39 -9.42 -5.35
C GLY A 86 21.76 -8.86 -4.08
N ASP A 87 20.49 -9.15 -3.82
CA ASP A 87 19.86 -8.82 -2.54
C ASP A 87 19.98 -9.99 -1.55
N ARG A 88 19.71 -9.72 -0.28
CA ARG A 88 19.72 -10.72 0.79
C ARG A 88 18.32 -11.24 1.07
N GLU A 89 18.21 -12.29 1.89
CA GLU A 89 16.96 -12.96 2.27
C GLU A 89 15.86 -11.99 2.71
N TRP A 90 16.23 -10.96 3.48
CA TRP A 90 15.29 -9.94 3.95
C TRP A 90 14.90 -8.92 2.90
N GLY A 91 15.54 -8.94 1.71
CA GLY A 91 15.21 -8.01 0.63
C GLY A 91 15.50 -6.56 0.98
N HIS A 92 16.65 -6.27 1.60
CA HIS A 92 16.97 -4.91 2.06
C HIS A 92 16.94 -3.86 0.95
N LYS A 93 17.43 -4.21 -0.24
CA LYS A 93 17.43 -3.28 -1.39
C LYS A 93 16.03 -2.97 -1.86
N VAL A 94 15.20 -3.99 -2.00
CA VAL A 94 13.81 -3.81 -2.45
C VAL A 94 12.99 -3.09 -1.38
N ARG A 95 13.20 -3.42 -0.10
CA ARG A 95 12.53 -2.70 1.01
C ARG A 95 12.90 -1.23 1.05
N TYR A 96 14.17 -0.91 0.79
CA TYR A 96 14.60 0.48 0.67
C TYR A 96 13.89 1.18 -0.50
N ALA A 97 13.84 0.52 -1.65
CA ALA A 97 13.16 1.06 -2.84
C ALA A 97 11.66 1.28 -2.57
N ASP A 98 10.98 0.31 -1.96
CA ASP A 98 9.57 0.43 -1.60
C ASP A 98 9.32 1.57 -0.61
N THR A 99 10.18 1.69 0.39
CA THR A 99 10.08 2.77 1.38
C THR A 99 10.26 4.13 0.73
N ALA A 100 11.25 4.26 -0.16
CA ALA A 100 11.48 5.51 -0.91
C ALA A 100 10.30 5.83 -1.83
N TYR A 101 9.74 4.82 -2.49
CA TYR A 101 8.57 4.96 -3.35
C TYR A 101 7.37 5.48 -2.56
N ILE A 102 7.06 4.87 -1.43
CA ILE A 102 5.95 5.27 -0.55
C ILE A 102 6.16 6.70 -0.03
N LYS A 103 7.36 7.03 0.44
CA LYS A 103 7.69 8.40 0.88
C LYS A 103 7.52 9.40 -0.24
N GLY A 104 7.97 9.07 -1.44
CA GLY A 104 7.82 9.94 -2.60
C GLY A 104 6.36 10.21 -2.93
N LEU A 105 5.49 9.20 -2.83
CA LEU A 105 4.05 9.36 -3.03
C LEU A 105 3.44 10.27 -1.96
N MET A 106 3.77 10.06 -0.70
CA MET A 106 3.27 10.89 0.40
C MET A 106 3.69 12.36 0.22
N GLU A 107 4.96 12.61 -0.07
CA GLU A 107 5.47 13.96 -0.31
C GLU A 107 4.80 14.62 -1.52
N ALA A 108 4.61 13.86 -2.60
CA ALA A 108 3.95 14.37 -3.79
C ALA A 108 2.51 14.79 -3.49
N ILE A 109 1.78 13.99 -2.75
CA ILE A 109 0.40 14.29 -2.35
C ILE A 109 0.35 15.55 -1.48
N GLU A 110 1.21 15.65 -0.47
CA GLU A 110 1.30 16.83 0.41
C GLU A 110 1.61 18.10 -0.37
N LYS A 111 2.60 18.04 -1.26
CA LYS A 111 2.99 19.19 -2.07
C LYS A 111 1.89 19.57 -3.07
N MET A 112 1.23 18.60 -3.67
CA MET A 112 0.12 18.87 -4.58
C MET A 112 -1.05 19.55 -3.86
N GLU A 113 -1.38 19.09 -2.67
CA GLU A 113 -2.42 19.72 -1.83
C GLU A 113 -2.06 21.16 -1.47
N ALA A 114 -0.81 21.40 -1.07
CA ALA A 114 -0.32 22.75 -0.77
C ALA A 114 -0.39 23.68 -1.99
N MET A 115 -0.07 23.16 -3.17
CA MET A 115 -0.15 23.94 -4.43
C MET A 115 -1.58 24.33 -4.78
N LYS A 116 -2.56 23.47 -4.48
CA LYS A 116 -3.98 23.76 -4.72
C LYS A 116 -4.52 24.85 -3.80
N GLN A 117 -3.92 25.02 -2.63
CA GLN A 117 -4.33 26.02 -1.64
C GLN A 117 -3.64 27.38 -1.86
N ALA A 118 -2.64 27.44 -2.70
CA ALA A 118 -1.89 28.66 -2.98
C ALA A 118 -2.65 29.59 -3.94
#